data_8a2f639885817347a8ae6dac4d6f0f38
#
_entry.id   8a2f639885817347a8ae6dac4d6f0f38
#
_cell.length_a   1.000
_cell.length_b   1.000
_cell.length_c   1.000
_cell.angle_alpha   90.00
_cell.angle_beta   90.00
_cell.angle_gamma   90.00
#
_symmetry.space_group_name_H-M   'P 1'
#
loop_
_entity.id
_entity.type
_entity.pdbx_description
1 polymer ?
#
loop_
_entity_poly.entity_id
_entity_poly.type
_entity_poly.pdbx_seq_one_letter_code
_entity_poly.pdbx_strand_id
1 'polypeptide(L)'
;MKKVLSLGLLCFVFLFAPSVSGQTLKAGYTSKTLFYLPFFAALKKGFYAAEGLQVELINIGRSDVHLQALVAGELHFANFNPDGIIVFNERGGGSLKLIAGVDNAAPYVLIGGKAYRQLSDLKGAKLGVSSLRGGGTSILLDYLKGKGLQHPRDFALVVVSGGTAARLTALEGGAIAAGVLGIPYSDIAIDQGFNRLGDTMEVIPHYQFNSINVNAAWAEKNRVAVVRFLKAHIRSLRWIHEQPDQAADFFTKEMGVRQPYARRGVDYFTKNRVFPVDGSITLEGLKLNLQVQLRDGMLKEPLPPPEKYVDLSYLKQAQKELGL
;
A
#
# COMPACT_ATOMS: atom_id res chain seq x y z
N MET A 1 17.22 80.09 10.01
CA MET A 1 16.44 79.08 9.29
C MET A 1 17.09 77.72 9.52
N LYS A 2 16.61 76.98 10.50
CA LYS A 2 17.12 75.65 10.83
C LYS A 2 16.17 74.63 10.23
N LYS A 3 16.64 73.79 9.30
CA LYS A 3 15.91 72.66 8.71
C LYS A 3 16.06 71.46 9.64
N VAL A 4 14.96 70.99 10.19
CA VAL A 4 14.87 69.75 10.96
C VAL A 4 14.63 68.63 9.96
N LEU A 5 15.57 67.68 9.86
CA LEU A 5 15.46 66.44 9.05
C LEU A 5 14.82 65.39 9.94
N SER A 6 13.57 65.01 9.61
CA SER A 6 12.86 63.91 10.29
C SER A 6 13.29 62.57 9.66
N LEU A 7 13.99 61.76 10.43
CA LEU A 7 14.40 60.40 10.04
C LEU A 7 13.29 59.42 10.44
N GLY A 8 12.48 58.97 9.45
CA GLY A 8 11.45 57.96 9.67
C GLY A 8 12.08 56.56 9.85
N LEU A 9 11.97 56.05 11.05
CA LEU A 9 12.39 54.67 11.40
C LEU A 9 11.32 53.67 10.91
N LEU A 10 11.60 52.99 9.79
CA LEU A 10 10.74 51.94 9.27
C LEU A 10 10.98 50.65 10.09
N CYS A 11 10.12 50.36 11.08
CA CYS A 11 10.12 49.10 11.81
C CYS A 11 9.62 47.99 10.89
N PHE A 12 10.52 47.15 10.39
CA PHE A 12 10.19 45.87 9.75
C PHE A 12 9.78 44.90 10.85
N VAL A 13 8.48 44.72 11.03
CA VAL A 13 7.93 43.63 11.89
C VAL A 13 8.12 42.34 11.14
N PHE A 14 9.16 41.58 11.45
CA PHE A 14 9.26 40.15 11.07
C PHE A 14 8.18 39.38 11.84
N LEU A 15 7.08 39.08 11.18
CA LEU A 15 6.12 38.07 11.65
C LEU A 15 6.82 36.70 11.62
N PHE A 16 7.44 36.36 12.74
CA PHE A 16 7.82 34.98 13.01
C PHE A 16 6.51 34.16 13.12
N ALA A 17 6.13 33.48 12.04
CA ALA A 17 5.13 32.42 12.15
C ALA A 17 5.68 31.38 13.16
N PRO A 18 4.94 31.02 14.21
CA PRO A 18 5.38 30.01 15.15
C PRO A 18 5.62 28.72 14.37
N SER A 19 6.86 28.26 14.35
CA SER A 19 7.18 26.89 13.94
C SER A 19 6.44 25.99 14.91
N VAL A 20 5.30 25.45 14.51
CA VAL A 20 4.67 24.35 15.24
C VAL A 20 5.69 23.22 15.17
N SER A 21 6.42 23.02 16.25
CA SER A 21 7.23 21.81 16.49
C SER A 21 6.24 20.64 16.52
N GLY A 22 5.85 20.19 15.31
CA GLY A 22 4.87 19.15 15.13
C GLY A 22 5.48 17.81 15.46
N GLN A 23 4.75 17.01 16.23
CA GLN A 23 5.04 15.60 16.44
C GLN A 23 5.37 14.93 15.12
N THR A 24 6.47 14.17 15.05
CA THR A 24 6.81 13.35 13.88
C THR A 24 5.73 12.29 13.67
N LEU A 25 5.08 12.32 12.52
CA LEU A 25 4.07 11.34 12.16
C LEU A 25 4.73 10.09 11.61
N LYS A 26 4.36 8.93 12.16
CA LYS A 26 4.90 7.64 11.73
C LYS A 26 3.95 6.95 10.78
N ALA A 27 4.43 6.57 9.60
CA ALA A 27 3.66 5.89 8.57
C ALA A 27 4.30 4.54 8.22
N GLY A 28 3.55 3.45 8.42
CA GLY A 28 4.04 2.09 8.23
C GLY A 28 3.93 1.62 6.78
N TYR A 29 4.94 0.86 6.32
CA TYR A 29 4.95 0.15 5.04
C TYR A 29 5.58 -1.25 5.20
N THR A 30 5.24 -2.19 4.28
CA THR A 30 5.67 -3.60 4.42
C THR A 30 6.99 -3.90 3.72
N SER A 31 7.22 -3.32 2.53
CA SER A 31 8.40 -3.64 1.72
C SER A 31 8.70 -2.53 0.70
N LYS A 32 9.92 -2.54 0.17
CA LYS A 32 10.33 -1.62 -0.91
C LYS A 32 9.87 -2.16 -2.26
N THR A 33 8.59 -1.93 -2.61
CA THR A 33 7.98 -2.32 -3.88
C THR A 33 7.16 -1.17 -4.45
N LEU A 34 6.66 -1.31 -5.67
CA LEU A 34 5.78 -0.31 -6.30
C LEU A 34 4.57 0.02 -5.45
N PHE A 35 3.98 -0.93 -4.74
CA PHE A 35 2.84 -0.70 -3.84
C PHE A 35 3.06 0.40 -2.79
N TYR A 36 4.30 0.75 -2.50
CA TYR A 36 4.64 1.79 -1.52
C TYR A 36 5.32 3.00 -2.16
N LEU A 37 5.48 3.01 -3.49
CA LEU A 37 6.10 4.13 -4.22
C LEU A 37 5.48 5.50 -3.85
N PRO A 38 4.13 5.64 -3.73
CA PRO A 38 3.54 6.93 -3.36
C PRO A 38 4.01 7.47 -2.01
N PHE A 39 4.24 6.62 -1.00
CA PHE A 39 4.73 7.04 0.32
C PHE A 39 6.17 7.55 0.25
N PHE A 40 7.03 6.82 -0.48
CA PHE A 40 8.42 7.24 -0.69
C PHE A 40 8.51 8.51 -1.52
N ALA A 41 7.69 8.64 -2.56
CA ALA A 41 7.61 9.84 -3.36
C ALA A 41 7.13 11.03 -2.52
N ALA A 42 6.08 10.87 -1.71
CA ALA A 42 5.58 11.92 -0.83
C ALA A 42 6.65 12.40 0.16
N LEU A 43 7.46 11.49 0.70
CA LEU A 43 8.54 11.85 1.61
C LEU A 43 9.72 12.53 0.87
N LYS A 44 10.28 11.86 -0.13
CA LYS A 44 11.54 12.25 -0.76
C LYS A 44 11.41 13.40 -1.76
N LYS A 45 10.22 13.58 -2.36
CA LYS A 45 9.92 14.76 -3.20
C LYS A 45 9.45 15.97 -2.37
N GLY A 46 9.36 15.80 -1.04
CA GLY A 46 9.02 16.89 -0.13
C GLY A 46 7.53 17.23 -0.06
N PHE A 47 6.62 16.38 -0.56
CA PHE A 47 5.19 16.67 -0.51
C PHE A 47 4.65 16.73 0.91
N TYR A 48 5.16 15.89 1.84
CA TYR A 48 4.84 16.01 3.27
C TYR A 48 5.34 17.32 3.87
N ALA A 49 6.59 17.69 3.57
CA ALA A 49 7.19 18.95 4.06
C ALA A 49 6.44 20.18 3.53
N ALA A 50 5.98 20.16 2.26
CA ALA A 50 5.17 21.22 1.68
C ALA A 50 3.82 21.42 2.37
N GLU A 51 3.28 20.37 3.02
CA GLU A 51 2.09 20.43 3.88
C GLU A 51 2.45 20.73 5.36
N GLY A 52 3.71 21.04 5.67
CA GLY A 52 4.17 21.32 7.03
C GLY A 52 4.21 20.09 7.93
N LEU A 53 4.34 18.89 7.36
CA LEU A 53 4.40 17.63 8.10
C LEU A 53 5.82 17.08 8.14
N GLN A 54 6.22 16.62 9.32
CA GLN A 54 7.39 15.76 9.50
C GLN A 54 6.91 14.31 9.54
N VAL A 55 7.29 13.49 8.54
CA VAL A 55 6.85 12.09 8.42
C VAL A 55 8.06 11.18 8.42
N GLU A 56 7.96 10.10 9.21
CA GLU A 56 8.90 8.98 9.24
C GLU A 56 8.24 7.74 8.65
N LEU A 57 8.89 7.09 7.68
CA LEU A 57 8.41 5.82 7.11
C LEU A 57 9.03 4.65 7.86
N ILE A 58 8.18 3.79 8.44
CA ILE A 58 8.60 2.63 9.25
C ILE A 58 8.37 1.34 8.46
N ASN A 59 9.45 0.59 8.21
CA ASN A 59 9.34 -0.74 7.60
C ASN A 59 8.99 -1.79 8.65
N ILE A 60 7.83 -2.42 8.52
CA ILE A 60 7.37 -3.44 9.47
C ILE A 60 7.45 -4.87 8.90
N GLY A 61 7.47 -5.01 7.58
CA GLY A 61 7.67 -6.30 6.91
C GLY A 61 6.48 -7.26 6.93
N ARG A 62 5.46 -7.06 7.80
CA ARG A 62 4.28 -7.94 7.95
C ARG A 62 3.01 -7.14 8.20
N SER A 63 1.91 -7.48 7.51
CA SER A 63 0.64 -6.76 7.63
C SER A 63 -0.05 -6.92 8.99
N ASP A 64 0.07 -8.09 9.63
CA ASP A 64 -0.49 -8.35 10.96
C ASP A 64 0.20 -7.53 12.06
N VAL A 65 1.50 -7.28 11.92
CA VAL A 65 2.27 -6.40 12.83
C VAL A 65 1.90 -4.94 12.60
N HIS A 66 1.64 -4.52 11.35
CA HIS A 66 1.10 -3.18 11.03
C HIS A 66 -0.20 -2.89 11.77
N LEU A 67 -1.13 -3.86 11.73
CA LEU A 67 -2.40 -3.75 12.42
C LEU A 67 -2.21 -3.51 13.93
N GLN A 68 -1.35 -4.31 14.56
CA GLN A 68 -1.06 -4.18 15.99
C GLN A 68 -0.42 -2.83 16.34
N ALA A 69 0.57 -2.38 15.55
CA ALA A 69 1.23 -1.10 15.75
C ALA A 69 0.27 0.10 15.58
N LEU A 70 -0.70 0.00 14.63
CA LEU A 70 -1.74 1.02 14.45
C LEU A 70 -2.72 1.05 15.64
N VAL A 71 -3.11 -0.11 16.16
CA VAL A 71 -3.97 -0.24 17.35
C VAL A 71 -3.28 0.30 18.58
N ALA A 72 -2.00 0.01 18.77
CA ALA A 72 -1.19 0.48 19.89
C ALA A 72 -0.84 1.99 19.81
N GLY A 73 -1.11 2.65 18.68
CA GLY A 73 -0.74 4.06 18.46
C GLY A 73 0.75 4.28 18.18
N GLU A 74 1.50 3.23 17.92
CA GLU A 74 2.90 3.30 17.52
C GLU A 74 3.06 3.82 16.08
N LEU A 75 2.04 3.59 15.25
CA LEU A 75 1.85 4.19 13.94
C LEU A 75 0.64 5.12 13.95
N HIS A 76 0.77 6.24 13.24
CA HIS A 76 -0.34 7.17 12.98
C HIS A 76 -1.08 6.82 11.69
N PHE A 77 -0.32 6.40 10.68
CA PHE A 77 -0.79 5.92 9.39
C PHE A 77 -0.18 4.57 9.08
N ALA A 78 -0.92 3.71 8.39
CA ALA A 78 -0.39 2.44 7.92
C ALA A 78 -0.91 2.12 6.52
N ASN A 79 0.01 1.81 5.60
CA ASN A 79 -0.32 1.35 4.26
C ASN A 79 -0.28 -0.17 4.22
N PHE A 80 -1.44 -0.79 4.27
CA PHE A 80 -1.60 -2.24 4.14
C PHE A 80 -3.03 -2.63 3.74
N ASN A 81 -3.24 -3.91 3.49
CA ASN A 81 -4.48 -4.46 2.97
C ASN A 81 -5.66 -4.33 3.96
N PRO A 82 -6.88 -3.97 3.49
CA PRO A 82 -8.07 -3.80 4.31
C PRO A 82 -8.53 -5.03 5.09
N ASP A 83 -8.23 -6.24 4.63
CA ASP A 83 -8.75 -7.50 5.20
C ASP A 83 -8.53 -7.61 6.71
N GLY A 84 -7.32 -7.28 7.15
CA GLY A 84 -6.97 -7.28 8.58
C GLY A 84 -7.83 -6.33 9.40
N ILE A 85 -8.12 -5.14 8.87
CA ILE A 85 -8.96 -4.13 9.52
C ILE A 85 -10.41 -4.58 9.60
N ILE A 86 -10.94 -5.11 8.50
CA ILE A 86 -12.30 -5.64 8.43
C ILE A 86 -12.49 -6.70 9.51
N VAL A 87 -11.64 -7.72 9.53
CA VAL A 87 -11.73 -8.82 10.50
C VAL A 87 -11.52 -8.33 11.94
N PHE A 88 -10.59 -7.40 12.18
CA PHE A 88 -10.34 -6.83 13.50
C PHE A 88 -11.55 -6.08 14.04
N ASN A 89 -12.14 -5.19 13.23
CA ASN A 89 -13.32 -4.43 13.62
C ASN A 89 -14.53 -5.35 13.91
N GLU A 90 -14.76 -6.39 13.09
CA GLU A 90 -15.89 -7.32 13.28
C GLU A 90 -15.74 -8.20 14.53
N ARG A 91 -14.52 -8.39 14.99
CA ARG A 91 -14.25 -9.12 16.24
C ARG A 91 -14.28 -8.23 17.50
N GLY A 92 -14.75 -7.00 17.36
CA GLY A 92 -14.83 -6.06 18.48
C GLY A 92 -13.51 -5.43 18.87
N GLY A 93 -12.48 -5.50 18.02
CA GLY A 93 -11.14 -4.99 18.29
C GLY A 93 -11.02 -3.46 18.30
N GLY A 94 -12.07 -2.72 17.94
CA GLY A 94 -12.05 -1.26 17.92
C GLY A 94 -12.49 -0.65 16.60
N SER A 95 -12.13 0.62 16.37
CA SER A 95 -12.52 1.36 15.17
C SER A 95 -11.28 1.81 14.40
N LEU A 96 -10.83 0.98 13.47
CA LEU A 96 -9.87 1.36 12.46
C LEU A 96 -10.62 1.75 11.18
N LYS A 97 -10.14 2.76 10.47
CA LYS A 97 -10.77 3.27 9.24
C LYS A 97 -9.78 3.35 8.10
N LEU A 98 -10.26 3.00 6.92
CA LEU A 98 -9.62 3.30 5.66
C LEU A 98 -9.99 4.73 5.26
N ILE A 99 -9.01 5.55 4.95
CA ILE A 99 -9.23 6.98 4.66
C ILE A 99 -8.83 7.38 3.23
N ALA A 100 -8.02 6.55 2.55
CA ALA A 100 -7.68 6.74 1.14
C ALA A 100 -7.20 5.42 0.51
N GLY A 101 -7.36 5.28 -0.80
CA GLY A 101 -6.78 4.22 -1.59
C GLY A 101 -5.30 4.48 -1.90
N VAL A 102 -4.54 3.40 -1.98
CA VAL A 102 -3.17 3.40 -2.49
C VAL A 102 -3.07 2.53 -3.73
N ASP A 103 -3.58 1.30 -3.64
CA ASP A 103 -3.61 0.34 -4.75
C ASP A 103 -5.02 -0.25 -4.87
N ASN A 104 -5.71 0.08 -5.96
CA ASN A 104 -7.08 -0.37 -6.24
C ASN A 104 -7.14 -1.70 -7.00
N ALA A 105 -6.00 -2.37 -7.12
CA ALA A 105 -5.86 -3.72 -7.66
C ALA A 105 -4.60 -4.38 -7.08
N ALA A 106 -4.51 -5.70 -7.20
CA ALA A 106 -3.40 -6.49 -6.68
C ALA A 106 -2.69 -7.26 -7.81
N PRO A 107 -1.89 -6.60 -8.66
CA PRO A 107 -1.21 -7.24 -9.78
C PRO A 107 -0.07 -8.13 -9.28
N TYR A 108 -0.44 -9.31 -8.81
CA TYR A 108 0.48 -10.37 -8.49
C TYR A 108 0.55 -11.40 -9.62
N VAL A 109 1.76 -11.89 -9.86
CA VAL A 109 2.01 -13.03 -10.74
C VAL A 109 2.43 -14.21 -9.88
N LEU A 110 1.79 -15.35 -10.04
CA LEU A 110 2.23 -16.60 -9.46
C LEU A 110 3.43 -17.10 -10.26
N ILE A 111 4.59 -17.11 -9.62
CA ILE A 111 5.86 -17.56 -10.20
C ILE A 111 6.22 -18.90 -9.59
N GLY A 112 6.48 -19.89 -10.45
CA GLY A 112 7.01 -21.18 -10.10
C GLY A 112 8.53 -21.26 -10.28
N GLY A 113 9.19 -22.02 -9.43
CA GLY A 113 10.59 -22.41 -9.61
C GLY A 113 10.81 -23.09 -10.97
N LYS A 114 12.06 -23.21 -11.43
CA LYS A 114 12.37 -23.71 -12.78
C LYS A 114 11.83 -25.12 -13.07
N ALA A 115 11.63 -25.95 -12.04
CA ALA A 115 11.04 -27.28 -12.15
C ALA A 115 9.50 -27.28 -12.19
N TYR A 116 8.85 -26.19 -11.79
CA TYR A 116 7.40 -26.07 -11.69
C TYR A 116 6.88 -25.25 -12.88
N ARG A 117 6.47 -25.94 -13.95
CA ARG A 117 6.12 -25.32 -15.23
C ARG A 117 4.62 -25.06 -15.41
N GLN A 118 3.79 -25.74 -14.62
CA GLN A 118 2.34 -25.66 -14.67
C GLN A 118 1.75 -25.81 -13.28
N LEU A 119 0.48 -25.44 -13.09
CA LEU A 119 -0.20 -25.46 -11.79
C LEU A 119 -0.26 -26.86 -11.16
N SER A 120 -0.41 -27.92 -11.97
CA SER A 120 -0.42 -29.30 -11.48
C SER A 120 0.86 -29.72 -10.77
N ASP A 121 2.00 -29.09 -11.12
CA ASP A 121 3.29 -29.39 -10.52
C ASP A 121 3.38 -28.88 -9.06
N LEU A 122 2.42 -28.04 -8.63
CA LEU A 122 2.37 -27.51 -7.27
C LEU A 122 1.79 -28.50 -6.25
N LYS A 123 1.32 -29.68 -6.67
CA LYS A 123 0.84 -30.71 -5.73
C LYS A 123 1.97 -31.20 -4.85
N GLY A 124 1.76 -31.15 -3.52
CA GLY A 124 2.77 -31.46 -2.51
C GLY A 124 3.82 -30.37 -2.28
N ALA A 125 3.74 -29.24 -3.02
CA ALA A 125 4.75 -28.20 -2.99
C ALA A 125 4.57 -27.23 -1.80
N LYS A 126 5.65 -26.47 -1.50
CA LYS A 126 5.66 -25.36 -0.53
C LYS A 126 5.54 -24.03 -1.27
N LEU A 127 4.49 -23.25 -1.01
CA LEU A 127 4.26 -21.96 -1.61
C LEU A 127 4.56 -20.84 -0.61
N GLY A 128 5.34 -19.85 -1.06
CA GLY A 128 5.77 -18.73 -0.23
C GLY A 128 4.70 -17.63 -0.14
N VAL A 129 4.36 -17.20 1.09
CA VAL A 129 3.43 -16.11 1.38
C VAL A 129 4.03 -15.13 2.39
N SER A 130 3.54 -13.89 2.45
CA SER A 130 4.02 -12.90 3.44
C SER A 130 3.51 -13.19 4.86
N SER A 131 2.30 -13.71 4.96
CA SER A 131 1.63 -14.14 6.20
C SER A 131 0.57 -15.16 5.85
N LEU A 132 0.13 -15.97 6.80
CA LEU A 132 -0.94 -16.96 6.55
C LEU A 132 -2.33 -16.32 6.38
N ARG A 133 -2.49 -15.07 6.79
CA ARG A 133 -3.76 -14.33 6.79
C ARG A 133 -3.57 -12.90 6.27
N GLY A 134 -3.07 -12.75 5.06
CA GLY A 134 -2.89 -11.45 4.42
C GLY A 134 -3.57 -11.41 3.06
N GLY A 135 -3.90 -10.24 2.56
CA GLY A 135 -4.60 -10.08 1.28
C GLY A 135 -3.93 -10.80 0.12
N GLY A 136 -2.60 -10.76 0.02
CA GLY A 136 -1.88 -11.51 -1.00
C GLY A 136 -2.02 -13.03 -0.87
N THR A 137 -2.19 -13.55 0.34
CA THR A 137 -2.44 -14.98 0.58
C THR A 137 -3.86 -15.36 0.22
N SER A 138 -4.84 -14.56 0.61
CA SER A 138 -6.24 -14.78 0.24
C SER A 138 -6.41 -14.79 -1.28
N ILE A 139 -5.79 -13.83 -1.98
CA ILE A 139 -5.80 -13.75 -3.44
C ILE A 139 -5.16 -15.00 -4.08
N LEU A 140 -4.00 -15.44 -3.57
CA LEU A 140 -3.36 -16.67 -4.04
C LEU A 140 -4.24 -17.89 -3.86
N LEU A 141 -4.84 -18.05 -2.68
CA LEU A 141 -5.71 -19.19 -2.37
C LEU A 141 -6.95 -19.22 -3.27
N ASP A 142 -7.52 -18.05 -3.57
CA ASP A 142 -8.63 -17.91 -4.51
C ASP A 142 -8.25 -18.29 -5.93
N TYR A 143 -7.15 -17.73 -6.39
CA TYR A 143 -6.64 -18.06 -7.70
C TYR A 143 -6.46 -19.57 -7.85
N LEU A 144 -5.76 -20.21 -6.91
CA LEU A 144 -5.48 -21.64 -6.96
C LEU A 144 -6.76 -22.48 -6.82
N LYS A 145 -7.70 -22.08 -5.95
CA LYS A 145 -9.00 -22.74 -5.80
C LYS A 145 -9.81 -22.71 -7.11
N GLY A 146 -9.84 -21.55 -7.79
CA GLY A 146 -10.46 -21.40 -9.10
C GLY A 146 -9.81 -22.29 -10.18
N LYS A 147 -8.56 -22.70 -9.98
CA LYS A 147 -7.82 -23.61 -10.87
C LYS A 147 -7.80 -25.09 -10.36
N GLY A 148 -8.59 -25.43 -9.34
CA GLY A 148 -8.76 -26.78 -8.82
C GLY A 148 -7.74 -27.24 -7.78
N LEU A 149 -6.88 -26.36 -7.27
CA LEU A 149 -5.91 -26.65 -6.21
C LEU A 149 -6.36 -26.06 -4.87
N GLN A 150 -6.36 -26.86 -3.79
CA GLN A 150 -6.87 -26.45 -2.48
C GLN A 150 -5.81 -26.62 -1.38
N HIS A 151 -5.63 -25.57 -0.58
CA HIS A 151 -4.88 -25.65 0.67
C HIS A 151 -5.77 -26.19 1.81
N PRO A 152 -5.25 -27.06 2.69
CA PRO A 152 -3.91 -27.63 2.72
C PRO A 152 -3.78 -28.96 1.95
N ARG A 153 -4.82 -29.42 1.26
CA ARG A 153 -4.88 -30.74 0.60
C ARG A 153 -3.79 -30.92 -0.44
N ASP A 154 -3.60 -29.89 -1.30
CA ASP A 154 -2.76 -30.02 -2.50
C ASP A 154 -1.39 -29.39 -2.33
N PHE A 155 -1.21 -28.44 -1.40
CA PHE A 155 0.05 -27.74 -1.16
C PHE A 155 0.13 -27.17 0.25
N ALA A 156 1.35 -26.81 0.70
CA ALA A 156 1.58 -26.15 1.97
C ALA A 156 1.96 -24.67 1.79
N LEU A 157 1.62 -23.83 2.76
CA LEU A 157 2.07 -22.42 2.82
C LEU A 157 3.26 -22.29 3.74
N VAL A 158 4.24 -21.49 3.31
CA VAL A 158 5.44 -21.12 4.08
C VAL A 158 5.51 -19.59 4.18
N VAL A 159 5.62 -19.07 5.40
CA VAL A 159 5.78 -17.63 5.62
C VAL A 159 7.19 -17.20 5.26
N VAL A 160 7.30 -16.28 4.30
CA VAL A 160 8.55 -15.63 3.88
C VAL A 160 8.40 -14.14 4.17
N SER A 161 8.95 -13.70 5.30
CA SER A 161 8.95 -12.29 5.71
C SER A 161 9.86 -11.45 4.80
N GLY A 162 9.56 -10.15 4.66
CA GLY A 162 10.34 -9.23 3.82
C GLY A 162 9.74 -8.97 2.44
N GLY A 163 8.51 -9.42 2.21
CA GLY A 163 7.73 -9.08 1.01
C GLY A 163 8.17 -9.84 -0.25
N THR A 164 7.90 -9.24 -1.40
CA THR A 164 8.11 -9.84 -2.71
C THR A 164 9.60 -10.13 -3.00
N ALA A 165 10.51 -9.23 -2.62
CA ALA A 165 11.95 -9.44 -2.82
C ALA A 165 12.47 -10.69 -2.08
N ALA A 166 12.08 -10.86 -0.82
CA ALA A 166 12.46 -12.03 -0.03
C ALA A 166 11.87 -13.33 -0.61
N ARG A 167 10.66 -13.30 -1.18
CA ARG A 167 10.09 -14.46 -1.86
C ARG A 167 10.82 -14.81 -3.15
N LEU A 168 11.29 -13.82 -3.92
CA LEU A 168 12.15 -14.08 -5.06
C LEU A 168 13.45 -14.78 -4.62
N THR A 169 14.12 -14.27 -3.60
CA THR A 169 15.32 -14.92 -3.03
C THR A 169 15.03 -16.35 -2.55
N ALA A 170 13.88 -16.58 -1.91
CA ALA A 170 13.47 -17.93 -1.48
C ALA A 170 13.20 -18.87 -2.66
N LEU A 171 12.67 -18.37 -3.79
CA LEU A 171 12.55 -19.12 -5.05
C LEU A 171 13.92 -19.44 -5.66
N GLU A 172 14.82 -18.46 -5.70
CA GLU A 172 16.19 -18.62 -6.22
C GLU A 172 16.97 -19.69 -5.43
N GLY A 173 16.80 -19.69 -4.11
CA GLY A 173 17.42 -20.69 -3.21
C GLY A 173 16.67 -22.02 -3.12
N GLY A 174 15.53 -22.20 -3.82
CA GLY A 174 14.73 -23.44 -3.77
C GLY A 174 14.02 -23.70 -2.44
N ALA A 175 13.97 -22.72 -1.54
CA ALA A 175 13.28 -22.84 -0.25
C ALA A 175 11.74 -22.92 -0.40
N ILE A 176 11.21 -22.35 -1.49
CA ILE A 176 9.82 -22.45 -1.91
C ILE A 176 9.74 -22.88 -3.38
N ALA A 177 8.67 -23.64 -3.70
CA ALA A 177 8.41 -24.10 -5.06
C ALA A 177 7.77 -23.03 -5.94
N ALA A 178 6.89 -22.21 -5.34
CA ALA A 178 6.21 -21.12 -6.01
C ALA A 178 5.83 -20.01 -5.01
N GLY A 179 5.53 -18.83 -5.53
CA GLY A 179 5.03 -17.71 -4.73
C GLY A 179 4.46 -16.59 -5.59
N VAL A 180 3.58 -15.77 -5.02
CA VAL A 180 3.09 -14.59 -5.71
C VAL A 180 4.12 -13.47 -5.60
N LEU A 181 4.55 -12.95 -6.75
CA LEU A 181 5.47 -11.83 -6.84
C LEU A 181 4.74 -10.61 -7.44
N GLY A 182 4.86 -9.48 -6.77
CA GLY A 182 4.40 -8.20 -7.32
C GLY A 182 5.36 -7.66 -8.36
N ILE A 183 4.86 -6.86 -9.28
CA ILE A 183 5.65 -6.13 -10.27
C ILE A 183 6.56 -5.11 -9.53
N PRO A 184 7.85 -5.00 -9.90
CA PRO A 184 8.53 -5.60 -11.04
C PRO A 184 9.26 -6.92 -10.75
N TYR A 185 9.18 -7.46 -9.55
CA TYR A 185 9.92 -8.69 -9.17
C TYR A 185 9.44 -9.93 -9.93
N SER A 186 8.17 -9.98 -10.34
CA SER A 186 7.68 -11.01 -11.25
C SER A 186 8.41 -10.99 -12.61
N ASP A 187 8.63 -9.79 -13.16
CA ASP A 187 9.37 -9.63 -14.43
C ASP A 187 10.83 -10.04 -14.28
N ILE A 188 11.45 -9.67 -13.16
CA ILE A 188 12.83 -10.09 -12.86
C ILE A 188 12.93 -11.61 -12.78
N ALA A 189 11.98 -12.26 -12.10
CA ALA A 189 11.94 -13.72 -12.00
C ALA A 189 11.80 -14.39 -13.39
N ILE A 190 10.90 -13.88 -14.23
CA ILE A 190 10.70 -14.41 -15.60
C ILE A 190 12.00 -14.27 -16.42
N ASP A 191 12.64 -13.11 -16.37
CA ASP A 191 13.91 -12.89 -17.09
C ASP A 191 15.07 -13.78 -16.56
N GLN A 192 14.98 -14.25 -15.31
CA GLN A 192 15.90 -15.25 -14.72
C GLN A 192 15.54 -16.70 -15.07
N GLY A 193 14.49 -16.92 -15.87
CA GLY A 193 14.04 -18.25 -16.31
C GLY A 193 13.15 -18.99 -15.33
N PHE A 194 12.51 -18.29 -14.39
CA PHE A 194 11.41 -18.81 -13.59
C PHE A 194 10.10 -18.84 -14.39
N ASN A 195 9.17 -19.72 -14.03
CA ASN A 195 7.97 -19.95 -14.81
C ASN A 195 6.80 -19.06 -14.33
N ARG A 196 6.14 -18.36 -15.24
CA ARG A 196 4.87 -17.70 -14.99
C ARG A 196 3.76 -18.75 -14.95
N LEU A 197 3.15 -18.98 -13.79
CA LEU A 197 2.07 -19.94 -13.61
C LEU A 197 0.68 -19.31 -13.68
N GLY A 198 0.58 -17.99 -13.54
CA GLY A 198 -0.67 -17.27 -13.70
C GLY A 198 -0.64 -15.85 -13.16
N ASP A 199 -1.74 -15.15 -13.36
CA ASP A 199 -1.94 -13.76 -12.94
C ASP A 199 -3.18 -13.65 -12.05
N THR A 200 -3.03 -13.08 -10.88
CA THR A 200 -4.15 -12.91 -9.93
C THR A 200 -5.24 -11.98 -10.46
N MET A 201 -4.89 -11.04 -11.35
CA MET A 201 -5.85 -10.14 -12.00
C MET A 201 -6.83 -10.87 -12.93
N GLU A 202 -6.52 -12.10 -13.38
CA GLU A 202 -7.46 -12.93 -14.15
C GLU A 202 -8.71 -13.33 -13.36
N VAL A 203 -8.59 -13.42 -12.04
CA VAL A 203 -9.66 -13.89 -11.14
C VAL A 203 -10.22 -12.75 -10.28
N ILE A 204 -9.38 -11.80 -9.89
CA ILE A 204 -9.73 -10.73 -8.95
C ILE A 204 -9.24 -9.36 -9.50
N PRO A 205 -9.86 -8.84 -10.58
CA PRO A 205 -9.41 -7.59 -11.21
C PRO A 205 -9.68 -6.33 -10.37
N HIS A 206 -10.67 -6.36 -9.46
CA HIS A 206 -11.16 -5.20 -8.72
C HIS A 206 -11.05 -5.40 -7.21
N TYR A 207 -9.85 -5.63 -6.70
CA TYR A 207 -9.65 -5.85 -5.27
C TYR A 207 -9.05 -4.60 -4.65
N GLN A 208 -9.66 -4.03 -3.58
CA GLN A 208 -8.99 -2.96 -2.84
C GLN A 208 -7.78 -3.55 -2.13
N PHE A 209 -6.61 -3.40 -2.75
CA PHE A 209 -5.43 -4.12 -2.27
C PHE A 209 -4.77 -3.40 -1.10
N ASN A 210 -4.39 -2.14 -1.27
CA ASN A 210 -3.84 -1.35 -0.17
C ASN A 210 -4.60 -0.04 0.03
N SER A 211 -4.68 0.38 1.27
CA SER A 211 -5.29 1.63 1.71
C SER A 211 -4.44 2.32 2.76
N ILE A 212 -4.63 3.62 2.92
CA ILE A 212 -4.15 4.34 4.08
C ILE A 212 -5.15 4.15 5.20
N ASN A 213 -4.65 3.63 6.31
CA ASN A 213 -5.45 3.20 7.44
C ASN A 213 -5.05 3.98 8.70
N VAL A 214 -6.03 4.29 9.54
CA VAL A 214 -5.85 5.07 10.77
C VAL A 214 -6.69 4.51 11.91
N ASN A 215 -6.30 4.83 13.15
CA ASN A 215 -7.19 4.72 14.30
C ASN A 215 -8.19 5.90 14.23
N ALA A 216 -9.50 5.61 14.24
CA ALA A 216 -10.54 6.62 14.07
C ALA A 216 -10.50 7.72 15.14
N ALA A 217 -10.33 7.33 16.41
CA ALA A 217 -10.29 8.29 17.49
C ALA A 217 -9.06 9.21 17.45
N TRP A 218 -7.90 8.69 17.01
CA TRP A 218 -6.73 9.50 16.77
C TRP A 218 -6.93 10.44 15.57
N ALA A 219 -7.47 9.93 14.46
CA ALA A 219 -7.70 10.71 13.25
C ALA A 219 -8.66 11.88 13.46
N GLU A 220 -9.72 11.66 14.24
CA GLU A 220 -10.68 12.72 14.60
C GLU A 220 -10.01 13.86 15.37
N LYS A 221 -9.19 13.54 16.37
CA LYS A 221 -8.42 14.53 17.16
C LYS A 221 -7.35 15.24 16.33
N ASN A 222 -6.88 14.64 15.25
CA ASN A 222 -5.77 15.13 14.43
C ASN A 222 -6.19 15.43 12.98
N ARG A 223 -7.45 15.83 12.76
CA ARG A 223 -8.06 16.01 11.44
C ARG A 223 -7.18 16.82 10.47
N VAL A 224 -6.62 17.92 10.94
CA VAL A 224 -5.76 18.80 10.11
C VAL A 224 -4.53 18.03 9.61
N ALA A 225 -3.87 17.27 10.47
CA ALA A 225 -2.70 16.46 10.10
C ALA A 225 -3.08 15.34 9.11
N VAL A 226 -4.24 14.69 9.31
CA VAL A 226 -4.75 13.66 8.41
C VAL A 226 -5.04 14.23 7.02
N VAL A 227 -5.73 15.35 6.92
CA VAL A 227 -6.04 16.02 5.64
C VAL A 227 -4.76 16.43 4.92
N ARG A 228 -3.79 17.04 5.62
CA ARG A 228 -2.50 17.41 5.04
C ARG A 228 -1.71 16.20 4.54
N PHE A 229 -1.72 15.09 5.30
CA PHE A 229 -1.10 13.84 4.88
C PHE A 229 -1.72 13.31 3.57
N LEU A 230 -3.04 13.34 3.46
CA LEU A 230 -3.76 12.92 2.26
C LEU A 230 -3.51 13.84 1.06
N LYS A 231 -3.38 15.16 1.28
CA LYS A 231 -2.99 16.10 0.21
C LYS A 231 -1.61 15.75 -0.34
N ALA A 232 -0.64 15.47 0.52
CA ALA A 232 0.70 15.02 0.10
C ALA A 232 0.65 13.69 -0.64
N HIS A 233 -0.18 12.74 -0.18
CA HIS A 233 -0.39 11.46 -0.85
C HIS A 233 -0.99 11.64 -2.26
N ILE A 234 -2.05 12.42 -2.40
CA ILE A 234 -2.67 12.72 -3.72
C ILE A 234 -1.65 13.38 -4.66
N ARG A 235 -0.87 14.35 -4.17
CA ARG A 235 0.19 14.97 -4.99
C ARG A 235 1.23 13.95 -5.46
N SER A 236 1.59 12.99 -4.61
CA SER A 236 2.54 11.94 -5.00
C SER A 236 1.97 10.99 -6.05
N LEU A 237 0.70 10.60 -5.92
CA LEU A 237 0.00 9.80 -6.93
C LEU A 237 -0.06 10.53 -8.28
N ARG A 238 -0.46 11.80 -8.27
CA ARG A 238 -0.52 12.62 -9.48
C ARG A 238 0.85 12.79 -10.12
N TRP A 239 1.88 13.09 -9.32
CA TRP A 239 3.26 13.18 -9.83
C TRP A 239 3.71 11.88 -10.52
N ILE A 240 3.38 10.71 -9.98
CA ILE A 240 3.71 9.42 -10.59
C ILE A 240 3.01 9.26 -11.95
N HIS A 241 1.75 9.69 -12.07
CA HIS A 241 1.00 9.63 -13.32
C HIS A 241 1.47 10.68 -14.35
N GLU A 242 1.79 11.88 -13.91
CA GLU A 242 2.19 13.00 -14.76
C GLU A 242 3.65 12.91 -15.23
N GLN A 243 4.50 12.24 -14.42
CA GLN A 243 5.95 12.13 -14.65
C GLN A 243 6.43 10.67 -14.54
N PRO A 244 5.90 9.74 -15.36
CA PRO A 244 6.18 8.31 -15.20
C PRO A 244 7.66 7.95 -15.41
N ASP A 245 8.39 8.68 -16.26
CA ASP A 245 9.83 8.50 -16.46
C ASP A 245 10.61 8.86 -15.19
N GLN A 246 10.31 10.03 -14.61
CA GLN A 246 10.94 10.45 -13.37
C GLN A 246 10.56 9.55 -12.20
N ALA A 247 9.33 9.02 -12.17
CA ALA A 247 8.88 8.08 -11.16
C ALA A 247 9.63 6.73 -11.28
N ALA A 248 9.91 6.27 -12.49
CA ALA A 248 10.72 5.07 -12.73
C ALA A 248 12.18 5.25 -12.29
N ASP A 249 12.79 6.38 -12.63
CA ASP A 249 14.16 6.72 -12.19
C ASP A 249 14.23 6.85 -10.67
N PHE A 250 13.23 7.49 -10.06
CA PHE A 250 13.09 7.59 -8.63
C PHE A 250 12.97 6.20 -7.97
N PHE A 251 12.11 5.33 -8.52
CA PHE A 251 11.95 3.96 -8.04
C PHE A 251 13.25 3.16 -8.14
N THR A 252 13.97 3.29 -9.25
CA THR A 252 15.32 2.70 -9.42
C THR A 252 16.26 3.13 -8.30
N LYS A 253 16.35 4.45 -8.05
CA LYS A 253 17.27 5.01 -7.05
C LYS A 253 16.90 4.62 -5.61
N GLU A 254 15.63 4.69 -5.25
CA GLU A 254 15.18 4.49 -3.86
C GLU A 254 15.00 3.01 -3.50
N MET A 255 14.64 2.17 -4.47
CA MET A 255 14.30 0.76 -4.24
C MET A 255 15.36 -0.22 -4.74
N GLY A 256 16.36 0.25 -5.51
CA GLY A 256 17.43 -0.58 -6.03
C GLY A 256 17.00 -1.50 -7.19
N VAL A 257 15.90 -1.21 -7.86
CA VAL A 257 15.41 -1.97 -9.01
C VAL A 257 16.00 -1.42 -10.30
N ARG A 258 16.50 -2.28 -11.21
CA ARG A 258 17.06 -1.81 -12.48
C ARG A 258 16.02 -1.06 -13.32
N GLN A 259 16.45 0.00 -13.98
CA GLN A 259 15.60 0.96 -14.69
C GLN A 259 14.60 0.32 -15.68
N PRO A 260 14.92 -0.68 -16.52
CA PRO A 260 13.93 -1.27 -17.42
C PRO A 260 12.74 -1.93 -16.69
N TYR A 261 12.98 -2.53 -15.51
CA TYR A 261 11.92 -3.11 -14.68
C TYR A 261 11.14 -2.04 -13.95
N ALA A 262 11.83 -1.02 -13.43
CA ALA A 262 11.19 0.12 -12.79
C ALA A 262 10.23 0.81 -13.75
N ARG A 263 10.65 1.04 -15.00
CA ARG A 263 9.82 1.66 -16.03
C ARG A 263 8.59 0.81 -16.37
N ARG A 264 8.78 -0.48 -16.68
CA ARG A 264 7.66 -1.40 -16.95
C ARG A 264 6.65 -1.43 -15.82
N GLY A 265 7.14 -1.47 -14.57
CA GLY A 265 6.30 -1.47 -13.39
C GLY A 265 5.51 -0.18 -13.21
N VAL A 266 6.14 0.98 -13.29
CA VAL A 266 5.45 2.29 -13.19
C VAL A 266 4.42 2.43 -14.30
N ASP A 267 4.77 2.08 -15.55
CA ASP A 267 3.83 2.10 -16.68
C ASP A 267 2.63 1.20 -16.45
N TYR A 268 2.86 -0.01 -15.92
CA TYR A 268 1.75 -0.93 -15.62
C TYR A 268 0.80 -0.35 -14.57
N PHE A 269 1.35 0.16 -13.45
CA PHE A 269 0.55 0.69 -12.35
C PHE A 269 -0.24 1.94 -12.72
N THR A 270 0.33 2.80 -13.56
CA THR A 270 -0.35 4.03 -14.03
C THR A 270 -1.38 3.73 -15.11
N LYS A 271 -1.05 2.96 -16.15
CA LYS A 271 -1.95 2.63 -17.27
C LYS A 271 -3.17 1.81 -16.83
N ASN A 272 -2.98 0.87 -15.89
CA ASN A 272 -4.06 0.04 -15.36
C ASN A 272 -4.74 0.67 -14.13
N ARG A 273 -4.43 1.92 -13.80
CA ARG A 273 -5.01 2.64 -12.65
C ARG A 273 -4.95 1.86 -11.34
N VAL A 274 -3.89 1.07 -11.16
CA VAL A 274 -3.61 0.45 -9.86
C VAL A 274 -3.46 1.55 -8.81
N PHE A 275 -2.71 2.61 -9.14
CA PHE A 275 -2.69 3.85 -8.36
C PHE A 275 -3.89 4.73 -8.73
N PRO A 276 -4.81 5.02 -7.79
CA PRO A 276 -5.87 6.01 -8.01
C PRO A 276 -5.27 7.41 -8.04
N VAL A 277 -5.54 8.20 -9.10
CA VAL A 277 -4.94 9.55 -9.28
C VAL A 277 -5.30 10.52 -8.16
N ASP A 278 -6.47 10.33 -7.56
CA ASP A 278 -7.09 11.20 -6.54
C ASP A 278 -7.15 10.57 -5.14
N GLY A 279 -6.55 9.40 -4.96
CA GLY A 279 -6.56 8.66 -3.69
C GLY A 279 -7.89 7.97 -3.38
N SER A 280 -8.80 7.84 -4.34
CA SER A 280 -10.11 7.20 -4.11
C SER A 280 -9.99 5.71 -3.78
N ILE A 281 -10.90 5.24 -2.91
CA ILE A 281 -11.11 3.83 -2.58
C ILE A 281 -12.24 3.30 -3.46
N THR A 282 -12.10 2.08 -3.99
CA THR A 282 -13.19 1.41 -4.67
C THR A 282 -14.06 0.63 -3.67
N LEU A 283 -15.32 1.05 -3.52
CA LEU A 283 -16.28 0.33 -2.67
C LEU A 283 -16.61 -1.05 -3.26
N GLU A 284 -16.58 -1.18 -4.58
CA GLU A 284 -16.72 -2.47 -5.26
C GLU A 284 -15.58 -3.42 -4.86
N GLY A 285 -14.35 -2.93 -4.88
CA GLY A 285 -13.19 -3.67 -4.40
C GLY A 285 -13.32 -4.07 -2.93
N LEU A 286 -13.84 -3.18 -2.06
CA LEU A 286 -14.10 -3.52 -0.65
C LEU A 286 -15.21 -4.56 -0.47
N LYS A 287 -16.25 -4.56 -1.31
CA LYS A 287 -17.25 -5.66 -1.30
C LYS A 287 -16.58 -6.99 -1.59
N LEU A 288 -15.64 -7.01 -2.53
CA LEU A 288 -14.89 -8.22 -2.83
C LEU A 288 -14.01 -8.65 -1.64
N ASN A 289 -13.34 -7.71 -0.95
CA ASN A 289 -12.63 -8.03 0.30
C ASN A 289 -13.56 -8.72 1.32
N LEU A 290 -14.77 -8.20 1.54
CA LEU A 290 -15.75 -8.78 2.44
C LEU A 290 -16.16 -10.21 2.02
N GLN A 291 -16.42 -10.42 0.73
CA GLN A 291 -16.76 -11.75 0.18
C GLN A 291 -15.62 -12.74 0.36
N VAL A 292 -14.37 -12.31 0.16
CA VAL A 292 -13.17 -13.11 0.42
C VAL A 292 -13.12 -13.52 1.90
N GLN A 293 -13.34 -12.57 2.83
CA GLN A 293 -13.30 -12.86 4.26
C GLN A 293 -14.47 -13.76 4.72
N LEU A 294 -15.65 -13.63 4.11
CA LEU A 294 -16.77 -14.56 4.34
C LEU A 294 -16.39 -15.97 3.90
N ARG A 295 -15.90 -16.13 2.69
CA ARG A 295 -15.50 -17.41 2.13
C ARG A 295 -14.38 -18.10 2.93
N ASP A 296 -13.43 -17.30 3.44
CA ASP A 296 -12.34 -17.80 4.28
C ASP A 296 -12.79 -18.08 5.73
N GLY A 297 -14.10 -17.95 6.02
CA GLY A 297 -14.69 -18.20 7.34
C GLY A 297 -14.33 -17.19 8.41
N MET A 298 -13.78 -16.04 8.01
CA MET A 298 -13.38 -14.96 8.91
C MET A 298 -14.55 -14.03 9.28
N LEU A 299 -15.55 -13.94 8.40
CA LEU A 299 -16.82 -13.25 8.58
C LEU A 299 -17.99 -14.22 8.46
N LYS A 300 -19.18 -13.74 8.85
CA LYS A 300 -20.46 -14.46 8.74
C LYS A 300 -21.49 -13.57 8.04
N GLU A 301 -22.52 -14.21 7.45
CA GLU A 301 -23.70 -13.50 6.95
C GLU A 301 -24.57 -12.94 8.11
N PRO A 302 -25.27 -11.80 7.90
CA PRO A 302 -25.20 -10.94 6.73
C PRO A 302 -23.90 -10.12 6.72
N LEU A 303 -23.30 -9.93 5.53
CA LEU A 303 -22.11 -9.09 5.40
C LEU A 303 -22.44 -7.63 5.70
N PRO A 304 -21.61 -6.92 6.48
CA PRO A 304 -21.76 -5.48 6.68
C PRO A 304 -21.53 -4.71 5.37
N PRO A 305 -22.12 -3.52 5.23
CA PRO A 305 -21.83 -2.68 4.07
C PRO A 305 -20.36 -2.19 4.11
N PRO A 306 -19.68 -2.07 2.96
CA PRO A 306 -18.27 -1.66 2.90
C PRO A 306 -18.04 -0.24 3.46
N GLU A 307 -19.05 0.62 3.45
CA GLU A 307 -19.03 1.96 4.02
C GLU A 307 -18.73 1.96 5.53
N LYS A 308 -19.04 0.86 6.23
CA LYS A 308 -18.73 0.69 7.66
C LYS A 308 -17.24 0.86 7.97
N TYR A 309 -16.36 0.53 7.04
CA TYR A 309 -14.92 0.48 7.25
C TYR A 309 -14.17 1.72 6.76
N VAL A 310 -14.83 2.61 6.03
CA VAL A 310 -14.22 3.81 5.47
C VAL A 310 -14.63 5.07 6.21
N ASP A 311 -13.75 6.07 6.22
CA ASP A 311 -14.10 7.47 6.50
C ASP A 311 -13.48 8.35 5.41
N LEU A 312 -14.28 8.60 4.37
CA LEU A 312 -13.87 9.40 3.22
C LEU A 312 -14.01 10.91 3.45
N SER A 313 -14.42 11.36 4.62
CA SER A 313 -14.57 12.80 4.92
C SER A 313 -13.24 13.55 4.85
N TYR A 314 -12.15 12.89 5.27
CA TYR A 314 -10.78 13.42 5.19
C TYR A 314 -10.31 13.54 3.74
N LEU A 315 -10.54 12.49 2.93
CA LEU A 315 -10.16 12.46 1.52
C LEU A 315 -10.91 13.54 0.73
N LYS A 316 -12.24 13.62 0.90
CA LYS A 316 -13.06 14.65 0.25
C LYS A 316 -12.60 16.07 0.59
N GLN A 317 -12.21 16.31 1.86
CA GLN A 317 -11.65 17.59 2.27
C GLN A 317 -10.31 17.85 1.58
N ALA A 318 -9.40 16.86 1.56
CA ALA A 318 -8.10 16.97 0.90
C ALA A 318 -8.25 17.24 -0.60
N GLN A 319 -9.14 16.52 -1.28
CA GLN A 319 -9.47 16.73 -2.70
C GLN A 319 -9.99 18.15 -2.94
N LYS A 320 -10.97 18.60 -2.17
CA LYS A 320 -11.51 19.96 -2.26
C LYS A 320 -10.43 21.04 -2.09
N GLU A 321 -9.54 20.89 -1.11
CA GLU A 321 -8.43 21.83 -0.87
C GLU A 321 -7.38 21.81 -2.00
N LEU A 322 -7.31 20.74 -2.79
CA LEU A 322 -6.47 20.61 -3.99
C LEU A 322 -7.17 21.05 -5.28
N GLY A 323 -8.45 21.44 -5.21
CA GLY A 323 -9.24 21.83 -6.39
C GLY A 323 -9.66 20.64 -7.27
N LEU A 324 -9.92 19.48 -6.67
CA LEU A 324 -10.35 18.24 -7.34
C LEU A 324 -11.83 17.97 -7.10
#